data_431c8f9e5521cd82df5853518ebddebd
#
_entry.id   431c8f9e5521cd82df5853518ebddebd
#
_cell.length_a   1.000
_cell.length_b   1.000
_cell.length_c   1.000
_cell.angle_alpha   90.00
_cell.angle_beta   90.00
_cell.angle_gamma   90.00
#
_symmetry.space_group_name_H-M   'P 1'
#
loop_
_entity.id
_entity.type
_entity.pdbx_description
1 polymer ?
#
loop_
_entity_poly.entity_id
_entity_poly.type
_entity_poly.pdbx_seq_one_letter_code
_entity_poly.pdbx_strand_id
1 'polypeptide(L)'
;MKLSIKEKLGYSLGDTASHFVWDMVNFWLIFYYTDVLGISPAWSTAIAILGTIMDAVMDPIVGIWADRTNTRWGKFRPFLLYGCIPFALFVFLAFLGPDLQGNALIAYILPMFIGLRIIYAVVNIPYSSLGAVMTNDSIERAGLNSYRFVAANIGQLLVSGFALYIVYYLGSQATGMDYSIMSDDSAHKLFMENGAGNTDLVRSSYIIGFRYLVAIFGAIGVVLFLITFATTKERIAPPKRQETDLKHDFKYLFKNRPWVVLMLVGIEIGRAHV
;
A
#
# COMPACT_ATOMS: atom_id res chain seq x y z
N MET A 1 2.60 -30.68 -5.78
CA MET A 1 1.21 -30.55 -6.27
C MET A 1 1.18 -29.35 -7.19
N LYS A 2 0.83 -29.54 -8.47
CA LYS A 2 0.84 -28.46 -9.47
C LYS A 2 -0.31 -27.49 -9.22
N LEU A 3 -0.01 -26.20 -9.28
CA LEU A 3 -1.00 -25.13 -9.23
C LEU A 3 -1.57 -24.89 -10.63
N SER A 4 -2.87 -24.65 -10.72
CA SER A 4 -3.48 -24.25 -12.00
C SER A 4 -3.06 -22.82 -12.39
N ILE A 5 -3.08 -22.52 -13.69
CA ILE A 5 -2.81 -21.16 -14.18
C ILE A 5 -3.79 -20.15 -13.57
N LYS A 6 -5.06 -20.54 -13.41
CA LYS A 6 -6.09 -19.72 -12.77
C LYS A 6 -5.72 -19.33 -11.34
N GLU A 7 -5.14 -20.25 -10.57
CA GLU A 7 -4.68 -19.95 -9.20
C GLU A 7 -3.46 -19.05 -9.19
N LYS A 8 -2.51 -19.26 -10.11
CA LYS A 8 -1.32 -18.42 -10.22
C LYS A 8 -1.70 -16.98 -10.60
N LEU A 9 -2.55 -16.82 -11.62
CA LEU A 9 -3.08 -15.51 -12.01
C LEU A 9 -3.91 -14.86 -10.90
N GLY A 10 -4.84 -15.62 -10.32
CA GLY A 10 -5.68 -15.10 -9.25
C GLY A 10 -4.90 -14.68 -8.01
N TYR A 11 -3.83 -15.40 -7.66
CA TYR A 11 -2.93 -14.99 -6.57
C TYR A 11 -2.14 -13.74 -6.96
N SER A 12 -1.61 -13.65 -8.17
CA SER A 12 -0.82 -12.49 -8.62
C SER A 12 -1.63 -11.19 -8.70
N LEU A 13 -2.94 -11.26 -8.95
CA LEU A 13 -3.83 -10.09 -8.93
C LEU A 13 -3.88 -9.40 -7.55
N GLY A 14 -3.59 -10.11 -6.48
CA GLY A 14 -3.45 -9.52 -5.15
C GLY A 14 -2.27 -8.54 -5.05
N ASP A 15 -1.15 -8.81 -5.76
CA ASP A 15 -0.05 -7.85 -5.86
C ASP A 15 -0.45 -6.60 -6.66
N THR A 16 -1.11 -6.78 -7.80
CA THR A 16 -1.65 -5.64 -8.57
C THR A 16 -2.58 -4.78 -7.71
N ALA A 17 -3.47 -5.42 -6.91
CA ALA A 17 -4.35 -4.72 -5.98
C ALA A 17 -3.57 -3.93 -4.91
N SER A 18 -2.53 -4.55 -4.34
CA SER A 18 -1.65 -3.90 -3.37
C SER A 18 -0.94 -2.69 -3.99
N HIS A 19 -0.41 -2.83 -5.21
CA HIS A 19 0.30 -1.77 -5.91
C HIS A 19 -0.61 -0.60 -6.31
N PHE A 20 -1.85 -0.85 -6.75
CA PHE A 20 -2.80 0.24 -7.04
C PHE A 20 -3.04 1.15 -5.84
N VAL A 21 -2.99 0.61 -4.65
CA VAL A 21 -3.22 1.36 -3.43
C VAL A 21 -1.90 1.87 -2.83
N TRP A 22 -0.90 0.98 -2.71
CA TRP A 22 0.34 1.28 -2.03
C TRP A 22 1.26 2.22 -2.81
N ASP A 23 1.30 2.10 -4.13
CA ASP A 23 2.12 2.98 -4.96
C ASP A 23 1.55 4.40 -5.04
N MET A 24 0.22 4.56 -4.91
CA MET A 24 -0.37 5.88 -4.68
C MET A 24 0.19 6.55 -3.42
N VAL A 25 0.38 5.77 -2.35
CA VAL A 25 0.98 6.26 -1.10
C VAL A 25 2.47 6.57 -1.30
N ASN A 26 3.22 5.66 -1.91
CA ASN A 26 4.67 5.80 -2.06
C ASN A 26 5.08 6.94 -3.00
N PHE A 27 4.38 7.10 -4.12
CA PHE A 27 4.77 8.08 -5.14
C PHE A 27 4.11 9.44 -4.95
N TRP A 28 2.85 9.45 -4.46
CA TRP A 28 2.03 10.65 -4.55
C TRP A 28 1.59 11.23 -3.20
N LEU A 29 1.67 10.48 -2.09
CA LEU A 29 1.14 10.95 -0.81
C LEU A 29 1.94 12.13 -0.24
N ILE A 30 3.27 12.09 -0.34
CA ILE A 30 4.13 13.19 0.12
C ILE A 30 3.87 14.44 -0.70
N PHE A 31 3.88 14.33 -2.04
CA PHE A 31 3.51 15.42 -2.93
C PHE A 31 2.12 15.99 -2.59
N TYR A 32 1.14 15.12 -2.39
CA TYR A 32 -0.20 15.52 -2.04
C TYR A 32 -0.26 16.31 -0.72
N TYR A 33 0.50 15.88 0.28
CA TYR A 33 0.53 16.55 1.57
C TYR A 33 1.29 17.87 1.55
N THR A 34 2.45 17.94 0.86
CA THR A 34 3.27 19.15 0.81
C THR A 34 2.71 20.17 -0.19
N ASP A 35 2.53 19.74 -1.42
CA ASP A 35 2.29 20.66 -2.54
C ASP A 35 0.79 20.98 -2.70
N VAL A 36 -0.09 19.98 -2.45
CA VAL A 36 -1.54 20.17 -2.61
C VAL A 36 -2.17 20.67 -1.30
N LEU A 37 -1.88 20.04 -0.16
CA LEU A 37 -2.47 20.43 1.12
C LEU A 37 -1.67 21.52 1.87
N GLY A 38 -0.42 21.81 1.46
CA GLY A 38 0.40 22.87 2.03
C GLY A 38 0.99 22.55 3.41
N ILE A 39 1.23 21.27 3.71
CA ILE A 39 1.91 20.86 4.94
C ILE A 39 3.41 21.14 4.81
N SER A 40 4.03 21.66 5.87
CA SER A 40 5.45 21.94 5.84
C SER A 40 6.29 20.66 5.63
N PRO A 41 7.42 20.74 4.90
CA PRO A 41 8.31 19.58 4.65
C PRO A 41 8.77 18.90 5.94
N ALA A 42 8.92 19.64 7.04
CA ALA A 42 9.27 19.08 8.35
C ALA A 42 8.20 18.10 8.86
N TRP A 43 6.92 18.43 8.72
CA TRP A 43 5.83 17.54 9.09
C TRP A 43 5.74 16.33 8.15
N SER A 44 5.96 16.50 6.84
CA SER A 44 5.96 15.38 5.88
C SER A 44 7.07 14.39 6.20
N THR A 45 8.27 14.88 6.53
CA THR A 45 9.39 14.04 6.99
C THR A 45 9.04 13.30 8.29
N ALA A 46 8.45 14.01 9.27
CA ALA A 46 8.03 13.38 10.53
C ALA A 46 7.00 12.26 10.31
N ILE A 47 6.03 12.47 9.41
CA ILE A 47 5.03 11.48 9.02
C ILE A 47 5.71 10.25 8.37
N ALA A 48 6.67 10.45 7.48
CA ALA A 48 7.41 9.35 6.83
C ALA A 48 8.20 8.52 7.85
N ILE A 49 8.90 9.17 8.80
CA ILE A 49 9.62 8.50 9.89
C ILE A 49 8.65 7.72 10.77
N LEU A 50 7.52 8.32 11.15
CA LEU A 50 6.49 7.65 11.93
C LEU A 50 5.96 6.40 11.21
N GLY A 51 5.77 6.47 9.89
CA GLY A 51 5.39 5.32 9.08
C GLY A 51 6.37 4.15 9.21
N THR A 52 7.67 4.43 9.08
CA THR A 52 8.72 3.40 9.22
C THR A 52 8.71 2.77 10.62
N ILE A 53 8.52 3.57 11.68
CA ILE A 53 8.41 3.07 13.04
C ILE A 53 7.16 2.20 13.20
N MET A 54 6.03 2.63 12.63
CA MET A 54 4.77 1.88 12.68
C MET A 54 4.89 0.52 11.98
N ASP A 55 5.54 0.45 10.81
CA ASP A 55 5.79 -0.82 10.12
C ASP A 55 6.65 -1.75 11.00
N ALA A 56 7.76 -1.25 11.55
CA ALA A 56 8.64 -2.06 12.40
C ALA A 56 7.92 -2.65 13.63
N VAL A 57 6.92 -1.98 14.16
CA VAL A 57 6.13 -2.44 15.31
C VAL A 57 4.97 -3.33 14.88
N MET A 58 4.25 -2.93 13.84
CA MET A 58 3.00 -3.59 13.45
C MET A 58 3.24 -4.88 12.66
N ASP A 59 4.29 -4.97 11.86
CA ASP A 59 4.55 -6.16 11.05
C ASP A 59 4.71 -7.43 11.88
N PRO A 60 5.51 -7.47 12.96
CA PRO A 60 5.57 -8.63 13.84
C PRO A 60 4.23 -8.94 14.53
N ILE A 61 3.48 -7.93 14.96
CA ILE A 61 2.19 -8.08 15.64
C ILE A 61 1.18 -8.74 14.69
N VAL A 62 1.08 -8.20 13.47
CA VAL A 62 0.18 -8.74 12.45
C VAL A 62 0.61 -10.14 12.02
N GLY A 63 1.92 -10.40 11.87
CA GLY A 63 2.45 -11.72 11.58
C GLY A 63 2.01 -12.76 12.63
N ILE A 64 2.18 -12.45 13.91
CA ILE A 64 1.74 -13.31 15.02
C ILE A 64 0.21 -13.49 15.00
N TRP A 65 -0.54 -12.44 14.75
CA TRP A 65 -2.00 -12.50 14.68
C TRP A 65 -2.45 -13.40 13.52
N ALA A 66 -1.87 -13.20 12.33
CA ALA A 66 -2.14 -14.04 11.17
C ALA A 66 -1.79 -15.50 11.43
N ASP A 67 -0.66 -15.76 12.11
CA ASP A 67 -0.21 -17.10 12.46
C ASP A 67 -1.14 -17.82 13.44
N ARG A 68 -1.82 -17.11 14.29
CA ARG A 68 -2.77 -17.65 15.26
C ARG A 68 -4.20 -17.77 14.74
N THR A 69 -4.48 -17.18 13.59
CA THR A 69 -5.81 -17.21 13.00
C THR A 69 -6.10 -18.58 12.41
N ASN A 70 -7.28 -19.11 12.73
CA ASN A 70 -7.78 -20.36 12.16
C ASN A 70 -9.28 -20.22 11.87
N THR A 71 -9.65 -20.18 10.60
CA THR A 71 -11.04 -20.02 10.16
C THR A 71 -11.43 -21.08 9.15
N ARG A 72 -12.73 -21.16 8.85
CA ARG A 72 -13.26 -22.06 7.80
C ARG A 72 -12.70 -21.80 6.40
N TRP A 73 -12.16 -20.60 6.16
CA TRP A 73 -11.57 -20.21 4.88
C TRP A 73 -10.04 -20.36 4.83
N GLY A 74 -9.43 -20.78 5.93
CA GLY A 74 -7.99 -20.87 6.11
C GLY A 74 -7.47 -19.86 7.12
N LYS A 75 -6.15 -19.67 7.11
CA LYS A 75 -5.40 -18.85 8.04
C LYS A 75 -5.22 -17.42 7.51
N PHE A 76 -4.82 -17.29 6.25
CA PHE A 76 -4.42 -16.01 5.63
C PHE A 76 -5.51 -15.39 4.76
N ARG A 77 -6.33 -16.19 4.08
CA ARG A 77 -7.39 -15.72 3.19
C ARG A 77 -8.43 -14.80 3.83
N PRO A 78 -8.85 -14.99 5.09
CA PRO A 78 -9.80 -14.08 5.74
C PRO A 78 -9.34 -12.63 5.81
N PHE A 79 -8.02 -12.40 5.94
CA PHE A 79 -7.44 -11.05 5.99
C PHE A 79 -7.63 -10.30 4.68
N LEU A 80 -7.56 -11.00 3.54
CA LEU A 80 -7.85 -10.39 2.24
C LEU A 80 -9.33 -10.03 2.12
N LEU A 81 -10.21 -10.94 2.55
CA LEU A 81 -11.66 -10.73 2.44
C LEU A 81 -12.14 -9.54 3.29
N TYR A 82 -11.72 -9.49 4.56
CA TYR A 82 -12.17 -8.45 5.48
C TYR A 82 -11.32 -7.19 5.43
N GLY A 83 -10.05 -7.31 5.04
CA GLY A 83 -9.09 -6.21 5.01
C GLY A 83 -9.19 -5.34 3.76
N CYS A 84 -9.65 -5.86 2.61
CA CYS A 84 -9.66 -5.11 1.35
C CYS A 84 -10.52 -3.84 1.40
N ILE A 85 -11.69 -3.86 2.04
CA ILE A 85 -12.58 -2.70 2.15
C ILE A 85 -11.97 -1.64 3.09
N PRO A 86 -11.56 -1.96 4.35
CA PRO A 86 -10.86 -1.00 5.20
C PRO A 86 -9.60 -0.43 4.55
N PHE A 87 -8.85 -1.24 3.79
CA PHE A 87 -7.65 -0.78 3.09
C PHE A 87 -7.98 0.30 2.05
N ALA A 88 -8.95 0.05 1.16
CA ALA A 88 -9.42 1.03 0.21
C ALA A 88 -9.98 2.29 0.89
N LEU A 89 -10.69 2.13 2.02
CA LEU A 89 -11.23 3.25 2.78
C LEU A 89 -10.14 4.14 3.38
N PHE A 90 -9.12 3.57 4.03
CA PHE A 90 -8.06 4.37 4.63
C PHE A 90 -7.20 5.09 3.58
N VAL A 91 -6.97 4.50 2.41
CA VAL A 91 -6.33 5.22 1.30
C VAL A 91 -7.20 6.36 0.82
N PHE A 92 -8.50 6.14 0.63
CA PHE A 92 -9.43 7.20 0.25
C PHE A 92 -9.41 8.34 1.28
N LEU A 93 -9.45 8.03 2.57
CA LEU A 93 -9.39 9.02 3.65
C LEU A 93 -8.04 9.76 3.68
N ALA A 94 -6.92 9.09 3.39
CA ALA A 94 -5.61 9.74 3.31
C ALA A 94 -5.51 10.78 2.19
N PHE A 95 -6.25 10.60 1.09
CA PHE A 95 -6.32 11.54 -0.03
C PHE A 95 -7.61 12.39 -0.06
N LEU A 96 -8.42 12.36 1.00
CA LEU A 96 -9.68 13.10 1.03
C LEU A 96 -9.49 14.61 0.97
N GLY A 97 -8.42 15.17 1.53
CA GLY A 97 -8.12 16.60 1.56
C GLY A 97 -9.28 17.41 2.17
N PRO A 98 -9.56 17.26 3.46
CA PRO A 98 -10.61 18.04 4.11
C PRO A 98 -10.24 19.52 4.10
N ASP A 99 -11.25 20.39 4.17
CA ASP A 99 -11.04 21.84 4.29
C ASP A 99 -10.65 22.19 5.74
N LEU A 100 -9.43 21.78 6.11
CA LEU A 100 -8.80 22.01 7.38
C LEU A 100 -7.44 22.68 7.16
N GLN A 101 -6.98 23.47 8.12
CA GLN A 101 -5.69 24.18 8.05
C GLN A 101 -4.87 24.01 9.33
N GLY A 102 -3.55 24.18 9.19
CA GLY A 102 -2.63 24.17 10.33
C GLY A 102 -2.71 22.86 11.15
N ASN A 103 -2.80 23.02 12.46
CA ASN A 103 -2.78 21.88 13.39
C ASN A 103 -4.01 20.95 13.24
N ALA A 104 -5.16 21.47 12.80
CA ALA A 104 -6.35 20.65 12.57
C ALA A 104 -6.17 19.71 11.39
N LEU A 105 -5.49 20.14 10.34
CA LEU A 105 -5.15 19.29 9.20
C LEU A 105 -4.17 18.17 9.60
N ILE A 106 -3.15 18.50 10.39
CA ILE A 106 -2.19 17.52 10.92
C ILE A 106 -2.90 16.49 11.81
N ALA A 107 -3.80 16.96 12.70
CA ALA A 107 -4.58 16.09 13.57
C ALA A 107 -5.51 15.13 12.80
N TYR A 108 -5.92 15.50 11.59
CA TYR A 108 -6.65 14.62 10.68
C TYR A 108 -5.72 13.62 9.98
N ILE A 109 -4.62 14.10 9.41
CA ILE A 109 -3.72 13.28 8.58
C ILE A 109 -3.04 12.17 9.38
N LEU A 110 -2.55 12.47 10.59
CA LEU A 110 -1.81 11.51 11.40
C LEU A 110 -2.59 10.21 11.66
N PRO A 111 -3.82 10.23 12.20
CA PRO A 111 -4.57 9.00 12.42
C PRO A 111 -4.96 8.30 11.12
N MET A 112 -5.22 9.02 10.02
CA MET A 112 -5.50 8.41 8.72
C MET A 112 -4.27 7.68 8.17
N PHE A 113 -3.10 8.30 8.26
CA PHE A 113 -1.84 7.70 7.84
C PHE A 113 -1.46 6.48 8.69
N ILE A 114 -1.58 6.58 10.02
CA ILE A 114 -1.32 5.44 10.93
C ILE A 114 -2.28 4.29 10.63
N GLY A 115 -3.57 4.58 10.51
CA GLY A 115 -4.57 3.58 10.16
C GLY A 115 -4.29 2.90 8.81
N LEU A 116 -3.85 3.66 7.82
CA LEU A 116 -3.45 3.15 6.52
C LEU A 116 -2.27 2.18 6.63
N ARG A 117 -1.23 2.52 7.41
CA ARG A 117 -0.07 1.64 7.64
C ARG A 117 -0.47 0.34 8.33
N ILE A 118 -1.31 0.43 9.37
CA ILE A 118 -1.80 -0.75 10.08
C ILE A 118 -2.60 -1.66 9.16
N ILE A 119 -3.56 -1.12 8.42
CA ILE A 119 -4.41 -1.96 7.56
C ILE A 119 -3.64 -2.53 6.36
N TYR A 120 -2.63 -1.80 5.85
CA TYR A 120 -1.72 -2.32 4.85
C TYR A 120 -0.98 -3.56 5.37
N ALA A 121 -0.38 -3.51 6.57
CA ALA A 121 0.26 -4.65 7.19
C ALA A 121 -0.72 -5.83 7.36
N VAL A 122 -1.96 -5.55 7.82
CA VAL A 122 -3.02 -6.57 8.03
C VAL A 122 -3.42 -7.29 6.74
N VAL A 123 -3.33 -6.63 5.59
CA VAL A 123 -3.64 -7.25 4.28
C VAL A 123 -2.40 -7.89 3.67
N ASN A 124 -1.27 -7.16 3.63
CA ASN A 124 -0.10 -7.54 2.84
C ASN A 124 0.71 -8.68 3.46
N ILE A 125 0.85 -8.74 4.79
CA ILE A 125 1.60 -9.80 5.46
C ILE A 125 0.92 -11.17 5.28
N PRO A 126 -0.39 -11.33 5.57
CA PRO A 126 -1.09 -12.58 5.28
C PRO A 126 -1.11 -12.92 3.78
N TYR A 127 -1.24 -11.93 2.90
CA TYR A 127 -1.19 -12.14 1.46
C TYR A 127 0.17 -12.73 1.03
N SER A 128 1.27 -12.16 1.48
CA SER A 128 2.61 -12.65 1.17
C SER A 128 2.84 -14.07 1.72
N SER A 129 2.31 -14.35 2.91
CA SER A 129 2.40 -15.68 3.56
C SER A 129 1.52 -16.73 2.88
N LEU A 130 0.44 -16.33 2.22
CA LEU A 130 -0.49 -17.23 1.53
C LEU A 130 0.21 -18.09 0.47
N GLY A 131 1.17 -17.52 -0.28
CA GLY A 131 1.92 -18.25 -1.30
C GLY A 131 2.66 -19.48 -0.74
N ALA A 132 3.15 -19.41 0.49
CA ALA A 132 3.87 -20.50 1.14
C ALA A 132 2.96 -21.67 1.52
N VAL A 133 1.67 -21.42 1.76
CA VAL A 133 0.68 -22.45 2.14
C VAL A 133 -0.15 -22.98 0.96
N MET A 134 0.02 -22.39 -0.23
CA MET A 134 -0.64 -22.87 -1.45
C MET A 134 0.02 -24.13 -2.02
N THR A 135 1.36 -24.27 -1.93
CA THR A 135 2.10 -25.40 -2.46
C THR A 135 3.39 -25.71 -1.68
N ASN A 136 3.70 -26.99 -1.52
CA ASN A 136 4.99 -27.46 -0.98
C ASN A 136 6.08 -27.57 -2.06
N ASP A 137 5.72 -27.51 -3.32
CA ASP A 137 6.64 -27.68 -4.44
C ASP A 137 7.41 -26.38 -4.67
N SER A 138 8.74 -26.44 -4.55
CA SER A 138 9.63 -25.28 -4.69
C SER A 138 9.60 -24.68 -6.10
N ILE A 139 9.43 -25.51 -7.14
CA ILE A 139 9.36 -25.06 -8.54
C ILE A 139 8.03 -24.33 -8.77
N GLU A 140 6.92 -24.88 -8.27
CA GLU A 140 5.62 -24.23 -8.36
C GLU A 140 5.58 -22.90 -7.58
N ARG A 141 6.27 -22.83 -6.43
CA ARG A 141 6.41 -21.59 -5.64
C ARG A 141 7.23 -20.54 -6.37
N ALA A 142 8.33 -20.95 -7.01
CA ALA A 142 9.13 -20.05 -7.85
C ALA A 142 8.29 -19.52 -9.03
N GLY A 143 7.54 -20.39 -9.70
CA GLY A 143 6.59 -20.00 -10.74
C GLY A 143 5.53 -19.01 -10.23
N LEU A 144 4.94 -19.26 -9.07
CA LEU A 144 3.96 -18.36 -8.44
C LEU A 144 4.55 -16.96 -8.19
N ASN A 145 5.78 -16.89 -7.68
CA ASN A 145 6.48 -15.63 -7.48
C ASN A 145 6.78 -14.89 -8.78
N SER A 146 7.07 -15.60 -9.88
CA SER A 146 7.25 -14.97 -11.19
C SER A 146 5.98 -14.28 -11.68
N TYR A 147 4.81 -14.94 -11.55
CA TYR A 147 3.52 -14.33 -11.88
C TYR A 147 3.24 -13.10 -11.00
N ARG A 148 3.52 -13.19 -9.70
CA ARG A 148 3.40 -12.05 -8.76
C ARG A 148 4.24 -10.87 -9.23
N PHE A 149 5.52 -11.11 -9.51
CA PHE A 149 6.45 -10.05 -9.91
C PHE A 149 6.01 -9.32 -11.17
N VAL A 150 5.53 -10.05 -12.18
CA VAL A 150 4.97 -9.44 -13.40
C VAL A 150 3.73 -8.61 -13.07
N ALA A 151 2.81 -9.14 -12.28
CA ALA A 151 1.57 -8.46 -11.92
C ALA A 151 1.82 -7.20 -11.06
N ALA A 152 2.78 -7.25 -10.14
CA ALA A 152 3.24 -6.12 -9.34
C ALA A 152 3.78 -4.99 -10.24
N ASN A 153 4.69 -5.31 -11.16
CA ASN A 153 5.26 -4.33 -12.08
C ASN A 153 4.19 -3.71 -13.01
N ILE A 154 3.20 -4.49 -13.47
CA ILE A 154 2.09 -3.94 -14.24
C ILE A 154 1.30 -2.93 -13.38
N GLY A 155 0.96 -3.27 -12.13
CA GLY A 155 0.29 -2.36 -11.20
C GLY A 155 1.09 -1.07 -10.99
N GLN A 156 2.37 -1.20 -10.69
CA GLN A 156 3.28 -0.07 -10.49
C GLN A 156 3.38 0.84 -11.73
N LEU A 157 3.53 0.25 -12.94
CA LEU A 157 3.57 1.02 -14.18
C LEU A 157 2.27 1.78 -14.43
N LEU A 158 1.12 1.18 -14.14
CA LEU A 158 -0.17 1.85 -14.29
C LEU A 158 -0.29 3.05 -13.33
N VAL A 159 0.14 2.89 -12.08
CA VAL A 159 0.11 3.98 -11.10
C VAL A 159 1.13 5.06 -11.45
N SER A 160 2.40 4.71 -11.68
CA SER A 160 3.45 5.70 -11.94
C SER A 160 3.26 6.44 -13.25
N GLY A 161 2.76 5.76 -14.30
CA GLY A 161 2.61 6.32 -15.63
C GLY A 161 1.31 7.09 -15.86
N PHE A 162 0.23 6.71 -15.21
CA PHE A 162 -1.09 7.25 -15.53
C PHE A 162 -1.77 8.02 -14.39
N ALA A 163 -1.28 7.93 -13.16
CA ALA A 163 -1.97 8.53 -12.02
C ALA A 163 -2.17 10.04 -12.18
N LEU A 164 -1.12 10.82 -12.47
CA LEU A 164 -1.24 12.27 -12.65
C LEU A 164 -2.11 12.65 -13.86
N TYR A 165 -1.98 11.91 -14.97
CA TYR A 165 -2.84 12.14 -16.12
C TYR A 165 -4.33 12.02 -15.75
N ILE A 166 -4.68 10.95 -15.00
CA ILE A 166 -6.06 10.74 -14.55
C ILE A 166 -6.47 11.80 -13.52
N VAL A 167 -5.58 12.21 -12.62
CA VAL A 167 -5.83 13.29 -11.65
C VAL A 167 -6.14 14.61 -12.38
N TYR A 168 -5.34 14.96 -13.37
CA TYR A 168 -5.54 16.18 -14.16
C TYR A 168 -6.84 16.14 -14.94
N TYR A 169 -7.11 15.03 -15.62
CA TYR A 169 -8.34 14.85 -16.39
C TYR A 169 -9.59 14.91 -15.51
N LEU A 170 -9.65 14.14 -14.44
CA LEU A 170 -10.82 14.09 -13.55
C LEU A 170 -10.98 15.39 -12.76
N GLY A 171 -9.87 15.99 -12.34
CA GLY A 171 -9.88 17.27 -11.63
C GLY A 171 -10.36 18.41 -12.51
N SER A 172 -9.86 18.50 -13.75
CA SER A 172 -10.28 19.53 -14.72
C SER A 172 -11.76 19.41 -15.07
N GLN A 173 -12.24 18.20 -15.33
CA GLN A 173 -13.67 17.96 -15.61
C GLN A 173 -14.59 18.36 -14.45
N ALA A 174 -14.18 18.07 -13.21
CA ALA A 174 -14.99 18.36 -12.04
C ALA A 174 -15.05 19.85 -11.68
N THR A 175 -13.99 20.60 -11.98
CA THR A 175 -13.90 22.04 -11.65
C THR A 175 -14.18 22.97 -12.83
N GLY A 176 -14.32 22.43 -14.05
CA GLY A 176 -14.45 23.21 -15.29
C GLY A 176 -13.15 23.90 -15.71
N MET A 177 -12.00 23.53 -15.14
CA MET A 177 -10.69 24.05 -15.52
C MET A 177 -10.24 23.45 -16.85
N ASP A 178 -9.49 24.22 -17.66
CA ASP A 178 -8.88 23.68 -18.86
C ASP A 178 -7.77 22.69 -18.48
N TYR A 179 -7.85 21.48 -19.05
CA TYR A 179 -6.86 20.42 -18.84
C TYR A 179 -5.43 20.87 -19.18
N SER A 180 -5.28 21.71 -20.22
CA SER A 180 -3.97 22.23 -20.65
C SER A 180 -3.25 22.99 -19.53
N ILE A 181 -4.00 23.70 -18.68
CA ILE A 181 -3.44 24.45 -17.55
C ILE A 181 -2.90 23.51 -16.48
N MET A 182 -3.54 22.35 -16.26
CA MET A 182 -3.07 21.38 -15.25
C MET A 182 -1.91 20.52 -15.77
N SER A 183 -1.81 20.29 -17.07
CA SER A 183 -0.80 19.43 -17.68
C SER A 183 0.48 20.16 -18.11
N ASP A 184 0.52 21.49 -18.06
CA ASP A 184 1.67 22.29 -18.43
C ASP A 184 2.58 22.60 -17.21
N ASP A 185 3.90 22.45 -17.39
CA ASP A 185 4.93 22.81 -16.40
C ASP A 185 4.83 24.27 -15.94
N SER A 186 4.34 25.16 -16.78
CA SER A 186 4.10 26.57 -16.44
C SER A 186 2.97 26.75 -15.42
N ALA A 187 1.92 25.94 -15.50
CA ALA A 187 0.83 25.95 -14.52
C ALA A 187 1.29 25.35 -13.19
N HIS A 188 2.13 24.33 -13.25
CA HIS A 188 2.77 23.77 -12.06
C HIS A 188 3.68 24.80 -11.37
N LYS A 189 4.47 25.57 -12.13
CA LYS A 189 5.28 26.68 -11.61
C LYS A 189 4.42 27.81 -11.02
N LEU A 190 3.32 28.17 -11.68
CA LEU A 190 2.36 29.15 -11.17
C LEU A 190 1.70 28.67 -9.86
N PHE A 191 1.46 27.38 -9.74
CA PHE A 191 0.98 26.76 -8.49
C PHE A 191 2.02 26.85 -7.38
N MET A 192 3.30 26.70 -7.70
CA MET A 192 4.39 26.72 -6.73
C MET A 192 4.90 28.13 -6.40
N GLU A 193 4.85 29.11 -7.35
CA GLU A 193 5.50 30.42 -7.18
C GLU A 193 4.57 31.56 -6.74
N ASN A 194 3.27 31.50 -7.02
CA ASN A 194 2.39 32.66 -6.84
C ASN A 194 1.10 32.33 -6.04
N GLY A 195 1.09 32.54 -4.75
CA GLY A 195 -0.05 32.34 -3.88
C GLY A 195 -1.28 33.27 -4.08
N ALA A 196 -1.76 33.51 -5.30
CA ALA A 196 -2.91 34.38 -5.52
C ALA A 196 -3.88 33.92 -6.63
N GLY A 197 -5.14 33.84 -6.31
CA GLY A 197 -6.32 33.88 -7.18
C GLY A 197 -6.67 32.62 -7.97
N ASN A 198 -5.81 32.11 -8.82
CA ASN A 198 -6.02 30.88 -9.59
C ASN A 198 -5.52 29.60 -8.87
N THR A 199 -4.79 29.78 -7.79
CA THR A 199 -4.23 28.68 -6.99
C THR A 199 -5.29 27.85 -6.29
N ASP A 200 -6.36 28.45 -5.81
CA ASP A 200 -7.44 27.72 -5.11
C ASP A 200 -8.20 26.79 -6.06
N LEU A 201 -8.41 27.20 -7.31
CA LEU A 201 -9.06 26.39 -8.31
C LEU A 201 -8.15 25.20 -8.73
N VAL A 202 -6.86 25.46 -8.97
CA VAL A 202 -5.86 24.42 -9.28
C VAL A 202 -5.76 23.43 -8.11
N ARG A 203 -5.64 23.93 -6.89
CA ARG A 203 -5.61 23.12 -5.67
C ARG A 203 -6.86 22.25 -5.54
N SER A 204 -8.03 22.83 -5.74
CA SER A 204 -9.31 22.09 -5.70
C SER A 204 -9.36 21.00 -6.76
N SER A 205 -8.84 21.28 -7.97
CA SER A 205 -8.77 20.32 -9.06
C SER A 205 -7.87 19.13 -8.71
N TYR A 206 -6.70 19.37 -8.11
CA TYR A 206 -5.84 18.30 -7.61
C TYR A 206 -6.54 17.47 -6.51
N ILE A 207 -7.14 18.12 -5.53
CA ILE A 207 -7.84 17.42 -4.44
C ILE A 207 -8.94 16.52 -4.99
N ILE A 208 -9.78 17.03 -5.87
CA ILE A 208 -10.88 16.28 -6.47
C ILE A 208 -10.36 15.17 -7.38
N GLY A 209 -9.35 15.46 -8.19
CA GLY A 209 -8.71 14.48 -9.08
C GLY A 209 -8.12 13.29 -8.30
N PHE A 210 -7.38 13.56 -7.22
CA PHE A 210 -6.85 12.50 -6.34
C PHE A 210 -7.97 11.72 -5.65
N ARG A 211 -9.03 12.37 -5.16
CA ARG A 211 -10.21 11.67 -4.58
C ARG A 211 -10.82 10.67 -5.54
N TYR A 212 -11.06 11.08 -6.78
CA TYR A 212 -11.63 10.19 -7.80
C TYR A 212 -10.66 9.06 -8.17
N LEU A 213 -9.39 9.37 -8.36
CA LEU A 213 -8.38 8.37 -8.71
C LEU A 213 -8.29 7.28 -7.63
N VAL A 214 -8.13 7.67 -6.36
CA VAL A 214 -8.00 6.69 -5.27
C VAL A 214 -9.29 5.93 -5.01
N ALA A 215 -10.46 6.53 -5.27
CA ALA A 215 -11.74 5.83 -5.21
C ALA A 215 -11.83 4.74 -6.30
N ILE A 216 -11.42 5.06 -7.54
CA ILE A 216 -11.40 4.11 -8.65
C ILE A 216 -10.39 2.99 -8.38
N PHE A 217 -9.14 3.33 -8.04
CA PHE A 217 -8.09 2.33 -7.78
C PHE A 217 -8.40 1.50 -6.54
N GLY A 218 -8.97 2.11 -5.51
CA GLY A 218 -9.45 1.40 -4.33
C GLY A 218 -10.56 0.40 -4.65
N ALA A 219 -11.55 0.81 -5.46
CA ALA A 219 -12.63 -0.08 -5.89
C ALA A 219 -12.10 -1.25 -6.74
N ILE A 220 -11.20 -0.97 -7.70
CA ILE A 220 -10.55 -2.01 -8.49
C ILE A 220 -9.73 -2.94 -7.57
N GLY A 221 -8.96 -2.38 -6.63
CA GLY A 221 -8.18 -3.13 -5.66
C GLY A 221 -9.03 -4.08 -4.83
N VAL A 222 -10.20 -3.63 -4.34
CA VAL A 222 -11.16 -4.49 -3.63
C VAL A 222 -11.60 -5.66 -4.51
N VAL A 223 -11.99 -5.41 -5.76
CA VAL A 223 -12.40 -6.47 -6.70
C VAL A 223 -11.27 -7.46 -6.93
N LEU A 224 -10.03 -7.00 -7.14
CA LEU A 224 -8.87 -7.86 -7.35
C LEU A 224 -8.55 -8.71 -6.11
N PHE A 225 -8.63 -8.15 -4.89
CA PHE A 225 -8.47 -8.93 -3.66
C PHE A 225 -9.58 -9.97 -3.48
N LEU A 226 -10.81 -9.65 -3.83
CA LEU A 226 -11.92 -10.63 -3.80
C LEU A 226 -11.71 -11.76 -4.82
N ILE A 227 -11.18 -11.46 -6.02
CA ILE A 227 -10.78 -12.47 -7.00
C ILE A 227 -9.65 -13.34 -6.42
N THR A 228 -8.63 -12.72 -5.82
CA THR A 228 -7.55 -13.45 -5.14
C THR A 228 -8.10 -14.39 -4.08
N PHE A 229 -8.99 -13.90 -3.23
CA PHE A 229 -9.67 -14.73 -2.23
C PHE A 229 -10.44 -15.89 -2.86
N ALA A 230 -11.19 -15.65 -3.93
CA ALA A 230 -12.04 -16.66 -4.55
C ALA A 230 -11.24 -17.74 -5.31
N THR A 231 -10.10 -17.39 -5.86
CA THR A 231 -9.29 -18.28 -6.73
C THR A 231 -8.20 -19.04 -5.99
N THR A 232 -7.74 -18.55 -4.83
CA THR A 232 -6.68 -19.19 -4.04
C THR A 232 -7.23 -20.20 -3.05
N LYS A 233 -6.43 -21.19 -2.69
CA LYS A 233 -6.75 -22.18 -1.64
C LYS A 233 -5.51 -22.50 -0.80
N GLU A 234 -5.66 -22.48 0.51
CA GLU A 234 -4.65 -22.97 1.43
C GLU A 234 -4.72 -24.51 1.47
N ARG A 235 -3.63 -25.16 1.11
CA ARG A 235 -3.55 -26.64 1.02
C ARG A 235 -2.65 -27.25 2.06
N ILE A 236 -1.72 -26.45 2.58
CA ILE A 236 -0.76 -26.89 3.57
C ILE A 236 -1.29 -26.50 4.93
N ALA A 237 -1.58 -27.51 5.74
CA ALA A 237 -1.92 -27.26 7.15
C ALA A 237 -0.71 -26.62 7.84
N PRO A 238 -0.91 -25.56 8.62
CA PRO A 238 0.17 -25.00 9.43
C PRO A 238 0.73 -26.09 10.36
N PRO A 239 2.04 -26.07 10.65
CA PRO A 239 2.60 -26.98 11.62
C PRO A 239 1.83 -26.87 12.94
N LYS A 240 1.67 -28.00 13.65
CA LYS A 240 1.00 -28.01 14.95
C LYS A 240 1.64 -26.94 15.84
N ARG A 241 0.79 -26.16 16.50
CA ARG A 241 1.12 -25.05 17.38
C ARG A 241 2.34 -25.38 18.23
N GLN A 242 3.48 -24.77 17.94
CA GLN A 242 4.57 -24.67 18.90
C GLN A 242 4.17 -23.58 19.89
N GLU A 243 4.27 -23.87 21.18
CA GLU A 243 4.14 -22.84 22.21
C GLU A 243 5.30 -21.86 22.02
N THR A 244 5.01 -20.72 21.40
CA THR A 244 6.00 -19.69 21.11
C THR A 244 6.21 -18.86 22.36
N ASP A 245 7.34 -19.03 23.02
CA ASP A 245 7.87 -18.04 23.95
C ASP A 245 8.55 -16.95 23.11
N LEU A 246 7.85 -15.82 22.94
CA LEU A 246 8.34 -14.68 22.13
C LEU A 246 9.74 -14.23 22.55
N LYS A 247 10.08 -14.25 23.85
CA LYS A 247 11.43 -13.89 24.34
C LYS A 247 12.47 -14.90 23.87
N HIS A 248 12.12 -16.16 23.86
CA HIS A 248 13.00 -17.22 23.40
C HIS A 248 13.24 -17.14 21.89
N ASP A 249 12.18 -16.90 21.11
CA ASP A 249 12.25 -16.80 19.65
C ASP A 249 13.06 -15.58 19.18
N PHE A 250 12.89 -14.42 19.83
CA PHE A 250 13.75 -13.24 19.58
C PHE A 250 15.22 -13.53 19.86
N LYS A 251 15.53 -14.22 20.97
CA LYS A 251 16.91 -14.60 21.30
C LYS A 251 17.51 -15.59 20.28
N TYR A 252 16.67 -16.47 19.72
CA TYR A 252 17.11 -17.40 18.66
C TYR A 252 17.32 -16.70 17.31
N LEU A 253 16.52 -15.70 16.96
CA LEU A 253 16.72 -14.90 15.76
C LEU A 253 18.11 -14.26 15.72
N PHE A 254 18.53 -13.63 16.81
CA PHE A 254 19.87 -13.01 16.90
C PHE A 254 21.02 -14.03 16.96
N LYS A 255 20.75 -15.30 17.29
CA LYS A 255 21.73 -16.38 17.19
C LYS A 255 21.80 -16.99 15.79
N ASN A 256 20.81 -16.78 14.95
CA ASN A 256 20.76 -17.29 13.58
C ASN A 256 21.64 -16.41 12.67
N ARG A 257 22.90 -16.83 12.45
CA ARG A 257 23.88 -16.11 11.64
C ARG A 257 23.35 -15.72 10.24
N PRO A 258 22.71 -16.61 9.44
CA PRO A 258 22.12 -16.24 8.16
C PRO A 258 21.10 -15.10 8.29
N TRP A 259 20.25 -15.10 9.30
CA TRP A 259 19.28 -14.04 9.52
C TRP A 259 19.95 -12.70 9.88
N VAL A 260 20.96 -12.73 10.77
CA VAL A 260 21.71 -11.53 11.14
C VAL A 260 22.42 -10.93 9.92
N VAL A 261 23.02 -11.76 9.06
CA VAL A 261 23.67 -11.30 7.82
C VAL A 261 22.65 -10.65 6.90
N LEU A 262 21.49 -11.27 6.67
CA LEU A 262 20.44 -10.70 5.83
C LEU A 262 19.89 -9.38 6.40
N MET A 263 19.73 -9.28 7.70
CA MET A 263 19.32 -8.06 8.38
C MET A 263 20.37 -6.93 8.17
N LEU A 264 21.65 -7.22 8.34
CA LEU A 264 22.71 -6.25 8.15
C LEU A 264 22.80 -5.80 6.67
N VAL A 265 22.71 -6.74 5.73
CA VAL A 265 22.66 -6.44 4.29
C VAL A 265 21.47 -5.56 3.96
N GLY A 266 20.28 -5.83 4.53
CA GLY A 266 19.10 -5.00 4.35
C GLY A 266 19.29 -3.57 4.85
N ILE A 267 19.94 -3.39 6.00
CA ILE A 267 20.28 -2.07 6.56
C ILE A 267 21.26 -1.32 5.66
N GLU A 268 22.31 -2.00 5.15
CA GLU A 268 23.29 -1.38 4.26
C GLU A 268 22.69 -1.00 2.90
N ILE A 269 21.82 -1.83 2.32
CA ILE A 269 21.08 -1.48 1.09
C ILE A 269 20.18 -0.27 1.34
N GLY A 270 19.51 -0.20 2.49
CA GLY A 270 18.69 0.96 2.86
C GLY A 270 19.52 2.24 2.98
N ARG A 271 20.75 2.17 3.51
CA ARG A 271 21.68 3.32 3.57
C ARG A 271 22.18 3.77 2.21
N ALA A 272 22.34 2.86 1.26
CA ALA A 272 22.83 3.18 -0.08
C ALA A 272 21.78 3.91 -0.96
N HIS A 273 20.52 3.92 -0.55
CA HIS A 273 19.41 4.57 -1.25
C HIS A 273 18.96 5.90 -0.61
N VAL A 274 19.63 6.38 0.43
CA VAL A 274 19.49 7.70 1.05
C VAL A 274 20.67 8.59 0.65
#